data_c9c6d76f716454f49d0819d20072a7e2
#
_entry.id   c9c6d76f716454f49d0819d20072a7e2
#
_cell.length_a   1.000
_cell.length_b   1.000
_cell.length_c   1.000
_cell.angle_alpha   90.00
_cell.angle_beta   90.00
_cell.angle_gamma   90.00
#
_symmetry.space_group_name_H-M   'P 1'
#
loop_
_entity.id
_entity.type
_entity.pdbx_description
1 polymer ?
#
loop_
_entity_poly.entity_id
_entity_poly.type
_entity_poly.pdbx_seq_one_letter_code
_entity_poly.pdbx_strand_id
1 'polypeptide(L)'
;MRIGLIAGNGQFPILFSKAAKVKGYRVFAVAHKNETDSGLNDHVDTVEWVHIGQIKRIIKFFKINDINQAVLVGGITKTKMFSDVRPDTKALSLIAGMRHTHDDGILRGFVRVLEKEGIQITDADFGGLRDTSFGRESELY
;
A
#
# COMPACT_ATOMS: atom_id res chain seq x y z
N MET A 1 15.29 -8.70 -5.72
CA MET A 1 14.47 -7.57 -6.17
C MET A 1 13.52 -7.13 -5.07
N ARG A 2 13.33 -5.84 -4.93
CA ARG A 2 12.51 -5.31 -3.84
C ARG A 2 11.17 -4.83 -4.34
N ILE A 3 10.13 -5.06 -3.56
CA ILE A 3 8.82 -4.54 -3.88
C ILE A 3 8.17 -3.99 -2.63
N GLY A 4 7.48 -2.88 -2.77
CA GLY A 4 6.73 -2.28 -1.68
C GLY A 4 5.32 -2.84 -1.61
N LEU A 5 4.78 -2.89 -0.42
CA LEU A 5 3.41 -3.31 -0.20
C LEU A 5 2.74 -2.28 0.68
N ILE A 6 1.62 -1.75 0.23
CA ILE A 6 0.79 -0.90 1.08
C ILE A 6 -0.39 -1.75 1.48
N ALA A 7 -0.37 -2.21 2.71
CA ALA A 7 -1.28 -3.23 3.18
C ALA A 7 -2.50 -2.65 3.90
N GLY A 8 -3.66 -3.08 3.48
CA GLY A 8 -4.90 -2.80 4.18
C GLY A 8 -5.34 -4.01 4.99
N ASN A 9 -6.64 -4.16 5.19
CA ASN A 9 -7.19 -5.24 5.99
C ASN A 9 -7.31 -6.54 5.19
N GLY A 10 -7.68 -7.61 5.86
CA GLY A 10 -7.95 -8.90 5.25
C GLY A 10 -6.71 -9.74 5.06
N GLN A 11 -6.88 -10.84 4.35
CA GLN A 11 -5.80 -11.82 4.17
C GLN A 11 -5.01 -11.61 2.89
N PHE A 12 -5.49 -10.79 1.97
CA PHE A 12 -4.79 -10.60 0.70
C PHE A 12 -3.37 -10.06 0.85
N PRO A 13 -3.09 -9.15 1.78
CA PRO A 13 -1.69 -8.72 1.96
C PRO A 13 -0.75 -9.86 2.30
N ILE A 14 -1.23 -10.83 3.11
CA ILE A 14 -0.43 -11.99 3.47
C ILE A 14 -0.25 -12.89 2.25
N LEU A 15 -1.32 -13.13 1.50
CA LEU A 15 -1.25 -13.94 0.30
C LEU A 15 -0.32 -13.33 -0.74
N PHE A 16 -0.40 -12.01 -0.92
CA PHE A 16 0.49 -11.30 -1.83
C PHE A 16 1.94 -11.49 -1.39
N SER A 17 2.21 -11.33 -0.11
CA SER A 17 3.58 -11.41 0.40
C SER A 17 4.16 -12.79 0.20
N LYS A 18 3.35 -13.82 0.44
CA LYS A 18 3.80 -15.19 0.20
C LYS A 18 4.12 -15.42 -1.27
N ALA A 19 3.26 -14.94 -2.16
CA ALA A 19 3.47 -15.11 -3.60
C ALA A 19 4.71 -14.36 -4.06
N ALA A 20 4.91 -13.15 -3.55
CA ALA A 20 6.06 -12.34 -3.92
C ALA A 20 7.36 -13.01 -3.50
N LYS A 21 7.37 -13.58 -2.30
CA LYS A 21 8.59 -14.23 -1.82
C LYS A 21 8.91 -15.48 -2.61
N VAL A 22 7.90 -16.23 -3.02
CA VAL A 22 8.12 -17.40 -3.87
C VAL A 22 8.78 -16.98 -5.18
N LYS A 23 8.48 -15.79 -5.66
CA LYS A 23 9.08 -15.29 -6.89
C LYS A 23 10.42 -14.59 -6.67
N GLY A 24 10.93 -14.61 -5.46
CA GLY A 24 12.25 -14.08 -5.17
C GLY A 24 12.27 -12.61 -4.77
N TYR A 25 11.13 -12.00 -4.53
CA TYR A 25 11.07 -10.60 -4.11
C TYR A 25 11.30 -10.47 -2.62
N ARG A 26 11.91 -9.38 -2.24
CA ARG A 26 11.95 -8.96 -0.85
C ARG A 26 10.81 -7.96 -0.68
N VAL A 27 9.98 -8.18 0.33
CA VAL A 27 8.76 -7.38 0.52
C VAL A 27 8.96 -6.37 1.64
N PHE A 28 8.74 -5.09 1.31
CA PHE A 28 8.85 -3.98 2.26
C PHE A 28 7.46 -3.40 2.42
N ALA A 29 6.84 -3.69 3.55
CA ALA A 29 5.42 -3.40 3.75
C ALA A 29 5.18 -2.21 4.65
N VAL A 30 4.16 -1.43 4.29
CA VAL A 30 3.57 -0.45 5.19
C VAL A 30 2.25 -1.03 5.62
N ALA A 31 2.08 -1.19 6.91
CA ALA A 31 0.85 -1.74 7.49
C ALA A 31 0.14 -0.66 8.28
N HIS A 32 -1.18 -0.76 8.36
CA HIS A 32 -1.98 0.26 9.03
C HIS A 32 -2.52 -0.27 10.35
N LYS A 33 -2.27 0.46 11.42
CA LYS A 33 -2.71 0.07 12.76
C LYS A 33 -4.21 -0.05 12.79
N ASN A 34 -4.67 -1.12 13.40
CA ASN A 34 -6.09 -1.45 13.53
C ASN A 34 -6.78 -1.83 12.21
N GLU A 35 -6.04 -1.97 11.14
CA GLU A 35 -6.57 -2.43 9.87
C GLU A 35 -5.85 -3.67 9.38
N THR A 36 -4.53 -3.62 9.29
CA THR A 36 -3.75 -4.70 8.73
C THR A 36 -3.60 -5.83 9.75
N ASP A 37 -3.75 -7.05 9.28
CA ASP A 37 -3.60 -8.23 10.13
C ASP A 37 -2.15 -8.32 10.60
N SER A 38 -1.94 -8.47 11.91
CA SER A 38 -0.61 -8.53 12.47
C SER A 38 0.17 -9.76 11.99
N GLY A 39 -0.51 -10.77 11.50
CA GLY A 39 0.16 -11.92 10.89
C GLY A 39 1.03 -11.56 9.71
N LEU A 40 0.83 -10.39 9.12
CA LEU A 40 1.67 -9.93 8.03
C LEU A 40 3.13 -9.84 8.43
N ASN A 41 3.41 -9.54 9.69
CA ASN A 41 4.79 -9.42 10.18
C ASN A 41 5.63 -10.63 9.87
N ASP A 42 5.03 -11.81 9.81
CA ASP A 42 5.76 -13.05 9.60
C ASP A 42 6.02 -13.35 8.13
N HIS A 43 5.49 -12.54 7.25
CA HIS A 43 5.55 -12.83 5.80
C HIS A 43 6.23 -11.75 4.98
N VAL A 44 6.80 -10.75 5.62
CA VAL A 44 7.49 -9.67 4.91
C VAL A 44 8.90 -9.53 5.47
N ASP A 45 9.76 -8.88 4.70
CA ASP A 45 11.14 -8.68 5.13
C ASP A 45 11.26 -7.51 6.09
N THR A 46 10.50 -6.48 5.87
CA THR A 46 10.49 -5.29 6.73
C THR A 46 9.08 -4.72 6.73
N VAL A 47 8.62 -4.24 7.86
CA VAL A 47 7.30 -3.63 7.97
C VAL A 47 7.39 -2.35 8.79
N GLU A 48 6.64 -1.34 8.32
CA GLU A 48 6.47 -0.10 9.07
C GLU A 48 4.98 0.02 9.38
N TRP A 49 4.63 0.12 10.65
CA TRP A 49 3.24 0.30 11.07
C TRP A 49 2.94 1.77 11.19
N VAL A 50 1.91 2.23 10.48
CA VAL A 50 1.51 3.62 10.48
C VAL A 50 0.03 3.74 10.78
N HIS A 51 -0.41 4.96 11.10
CA HIS A 51 -1.84 5.24 11.17
C HIS A 51 -2.30 5.67 9.79
N ILE A 52 -3.60 5.49 9.53
CA ILE A 52 -4.18 5.93 8.27
C ILE A 52 -3.94 7.43 8.14
N GLY A 53 -3.47 7.86 6.98
CA GLY A 53 -3.23 9.28 6.71
C GLY A 53 -1.80 9.74 6.90
N GLN A 54 -0.94 8.90 7.42
CA GLN A 54 0.47 9.28 7.62
C GLN A 54 1.26 9.04 6.34
N ILE A 55 0.95 9.82 5.32
CA ILE A 55 1.51 9.63 3.98
C ILE A 55 3.02 9.88 3.93
N LYS A 56 3.49 10.87 4.67
CA LYS A 56 4.92 11.16 4.68
C LYS A 56 5.75 9.99 5.20
N ARG A 57 5.22 9.27 6.18
CA ARG A 57 5.91 8.12 6.73
C ARG A 57 6.01 7.00 5.69
N ILE A 58 4.95 6.83 4.89
CA ILE A 58 4.96 5.84 3.83
C ILE A 58 6.03 6.18 2.80
N ILE A 59 6.06 7.43 2.37
CA ILE A 59 7.03 7.88 1.38
C ILE A 59 8.45 7.70 1.91
N LYS A 60 8.67 8.13 3.15
CA LYS A 60 10.01 8.04 3.74
C LYS A 60 10.47 6.59 3.84
N PHE A 61 9.58 5.72 4.27
CA PHE A 61 9.91 4.30 4.42
C PHE A 61 10.33 3.71 3.07
N PHE A 62 9.58 3.99 2.03
CA PHE A 62 9.92 3.45 0.71
C PHE A 62 11.21 4.05 0.18
N LYS A 63 11.43 5.34 0.37
CA LYS A 63 12.64 5.97 -0.12
C LYS A 63 13.89 5.47 0.60
N ILE A 64 13.82 5.30 1.91
CA ILE A 64 14.94 4.80 2.67
C ILE A 64 15.33 3.39 2.21
N ASN A 65 14.36 2.61 1.80
CA ASN A 65 14.59 1.24 1.40
C ASN A 65 14.75 1.06 -0.11
N ASP A 66 14.88 2.18 -0.83
CA ASP A 66 15.05 2.17 -2.29
C ASP A 66 13.90 1.46 -3.00
N ILE A 67 12.69 1.67 -2.53
CA ILE A 67 11.50 1.12 -3.16
C ILE A 67 10.96 2.15 -4.13
N ASN A 68 10.87 1.80 -5.40
CA ASN A 68 10.25 2.68 -6.39
C ASN A 68 9.03 2.04 -7.04
N GLN A 69 8.60 0.90 -6.54
CA GLN A 69 7.42 0.23 -7.05
C GLN A 69 6.71 -0.44 -5.88
N ALA A 70 5.45 -0.16 -5.71
CA ALA A 70 4.67 -0.70 -4.61
C ALA A 70 3.29 -1.13 -5.08
N VAL A 71 2.68 -2.04 -4.34
CA VAL A 71 1.38 -2.58 -4.67
C VAL A 71 0.42 -2.31 -3.53
N LEU A 72 -0.80 -1.90 -3.88
CA LEU A 72 -1.86 -1.70 -2.89
C LEU A 72 -2.66 -2.98 -2.77
N VAL A 73 -2.76 -3.52 -1.58
CA VAL A 73 -3.45 -4.78 -1.35
C VAL A 73 -4.30 -4.69 -0.10
N GLY A 74 -5.55 -5.09 -0.20
CA GLY A 74 -6.48 -5.05 0.92
C GLY A 74 -7.30 -3.78 0.88
N GLY A 75 -8.11 -3.58 1.90
CA GLY A 75 -9.00 -2.42 1.98
C GLY A 75 -8.86 -1.70 3.29
N ILE A 76 -9.63 -0.64 3.44
CA ILE A 76 -9.71 0.10 4.68
C ILE A 76 -11.18 0.22 5.07
N THR A 77 -11.48 -0.17 6.30
CA THR A 77 -12.83 -0.10 6.81
C THR A 77 -13.23 1.35 7.01
N LYS A 78 -14.31 1.78 6.37
CA LYS A 78 -14.72 3.19 6.43
C LYS A 78 -14.93 3.69 7.84
N THR A 79 -15.52 2.88 8.70
CA THR A 79 -15.77 3.31 10.07
C THR A 79 -14.46 3.57 10.81
N LYS A 80 -13.45 2.75 10.60
CA LYS A 80 -12.17 2.95 11.24
C LYS A 80 -11.43 4.13 10.65
N MET A 81 -11.69 4.43 9.38
CA MET A 81 -11.10 5.56 8.73
C MET A 81 -11.43 6.86 9.46
N PHE A 82 -12.61 6.95 10.05
CA PHE A 82 -13.00 8.17 10.75
C PHE A 82 -12.57 8.18 12.22
N SER A 83 -12.24 7.03 12.79
CA SER A 83 -11.91 6.96 14.20
C SER A 83 -10.44 6.92 14.51
N ASP A 84 -9.63 6.50 13.55
CA ASP A 84 -8.20 6.25 13.79
C ASP A 84 -7.28 6.94 12.80
N VAL A 85 -7.79 7.93 12.10
CA VAL A 85 -7.02 8.65 11.10
C VAL A 85 -6.11 9.68 11.76
N ARG A 86 -4.87 9.71 11.32
CA ARG A 86 -3.90 10.71 11.78
C ARG A 86 -3.25 11.35 10.57
N PRO A 87 -3.95 12.30 9.92
CA PRO A 87 -3.44 12.87 8.69
C PRO A 87 -2.25 13.78 8.94
N ASP A 88 -1.23 13.63 8.10
CA ASP A 88 -0.11 14.56 8.11
C ASP A 88 -0.39 15.66 7.07
N THR A 89 0.57 16.55 6.86
CA THR A 89 0.36 17.68 5.98
C THR A 89 0.13 17.26 4.53
N LYS A 90 0.75 16.16 4.09
CA LYS A 90 0.49 15.66 2.75
C LYS A 90 -0.93 15.14 2.62
N ALA A 91 -1.43 14.45 3.63
CA ALA A 91 -2.79 13.95 3.62
C ALA A 91 -3.79 15.10 3.66
N LEU A 92 -3.50 16.13 4.47
CA LEU A 92 -4.38 17.30 4.54
C LEU A 92 -4.43 18.03 3.21
N SER A 93 -3.29 18.16 2.54
CA SER A 93 -3.24 18.80 1.23
C SER A 93 -4.04 18.01 0.21
N LEU A 94 -3.95 16.70 0.28
CA LEU A 94 -4.72 15.84 -0.61
C LEU A 94 -6.21 16.06 -0.41
N ILE A 95 -6.65 16.02 0.82
CA ILE A 95 -8.08 16.18 1.14
C ILE A 95 -8.56 17.58 0.73
N ALA A 96 -7.77 18.60 1.02
CA ALA A 96 -8.15 19.97 0.72
C ALA A 96 -8.26 20.23 -0.78
N GLY A 97 -7.50 19.51 -1.58
CA GLY A 97 -7.54 19.67 -3.02
C GLY A 97 -8.69 18.95 -3.70
N MET A 98 -9.49 18.20 -2.94
CA MET A 98 -10.55 17.42 -3.54
C MET A 98 -11.87 18.14 -3.42
N ARG A 99 -12.60 18.20 -4.51
CA ARG A 99 -13.90 18.83 -4.51
C ARG A 99 -15.01 17.85 -4.27
N HIS A 100 -14.76 16.59 -4.59
CA HIS A 100 -15.76 15.55 -4.40
C HIS A 100 -15.15 14.50 -3.53
N THR A 101 -15.93 13.99 -2.59
CA THR A 101 -15.42 13.02 -1.65
C THR A 101 -15.83 11.62 -2.08
N HIS A 102 -15.40 11.22 -3.24
CA HIS A 102 -15.59 9.85 -3.66
C HIS A 102 -14.39 9.05 -3.21
N ASP A 103 -14.63 7.82 -2.80
CA ASP A 103 -13.55 6.94 -2.39
C ASP A 103 -12.50 6.82 -3.47
N ASP A 104 -12.93 6.74 -4.73
CA ASP A 104 -12.02 6.66 -5.86
C ASP A 104 -11.13 7.89 -5.95
N GLY A 105 -11.68 9.05 -5.66
CA GLY A 105 -10.92 10.29 -5.72
C GLY A 105 -9.80 10.33 -4.70
N ILE A 106 -10.08 9.83 -3.50
CA ILE A 106 -9.08 9.78 -2.44
C ILE A 106 -7.97 8.81 -2.84
N LEU A 107 -8.34 7.65 -3.34
CA LEU A 107 -7.36 6.66 -3.74
C LEU A 107 -6.48 7.15 -4.88
N ARG A 108 -7.08 7.76 -5.89
CA ARG A 108 -6.32 8.30 -7.01
C ARG A 108 -5.38 9.41 -6.57
N GLY A 109 -5.85 10.26 -5.65
CA GLY A 109 -5.01 11.33 -5.13
C GLY A 109 -3.83 10.78 -4.36
N PHE A 110 -4.07 9.75 -3.56
CA PHE A 110 -3.01 9.09 -2.82
C PHE A 110 -1.96 8.50 -3.78
N VAL A 111 -2.41 7.81 -4.81
CA VAL A 111 -1.52 7.23 -5.80
C VAL A 111 -0.69 8.33 -6.47
N ARG A 112 -1.34 9.43 -6.83
CA ARG A 112 -0.63 10.53 -7.48
C ARG A 112 0.45 11.14 -6.58
N VAL A 113 0.16 11.27 -5.29
CA VAL A 113 1.14 11.81 -4.35
C VAL A 113 2.37 10.92 -4.32
N LEU A 114 2.17 9.62 -4.27
CA LEU A 114 3.29 8.68 -4.23
C LEU A 114 4.04 8.66 -5.55
N GLU A 115 3.33 8.74 -6.66
CA GLU A 115 3.99 8.72 -7.97
C GLU A 115 4.83 9.97 -8.20
N LYS A 116 4.41 11.10 -7.67
CA LYS A 116 5.22 12.32 -7.73
C LYS A 116 6.52 12.16 -6.96
N GLU A 117 6.54 11.27 -5.99
CA GLU A 117 7.75 11.00 -5.21
C GLU A 117 8.59 9.89 -5.81
N GLY A 118 8.24 9.43 -7.00
CA GLY A 118 9.01 8.40 -7.68
C GLY A 118 8.62 6.98 -7.32
N ILE A 119 7.48 6.78 -6.65
CA ILE A 119 7.03 5.46 -6.28
C ILE A 119 5.82 5.10 -7.14
N GLN A 120 6.00 4.16 -8.05
CA GLN A 120 4.93 3.70 -8.90
C GLN A 120 4.02 2.77 -8.13
N ILE A 121 2.71 2.99 -8.23
CA ILE A 121 1.75 2.20 -7.49
C ILE A 121 0.94 1.33 -8.45
N THR A 122 0.85 0.06 -8.14
CA THR A 122 0.01 -0.88 -8.87
C THR A 122 -1.09 -1.33 -7.94
N ASP A 123 -2.32 -1.30 -8.43
CA ASP A 123 -3.45 -1.76 -7.66
C ASP A 123 -3.49 -3.27 -7.68
N ALA A 124 -3.64 -3.86 -6.52
CA ALA A 124 -3.62 -5.27 -6.49
C ALA A 124 -4.90 -5.90 -6.12
N ASP A 125 -5.51 -6.35 -7.12
CA ASP A 125 -6.53 -7.33 -6.99
C ASP A 125 -5.92 -8.48 -7.76
N PHE A 126 -4.83 -8.94 -7.57
CA PHE A 126 -4.12 -9.95 -8.33
C PHE A 126 -4.06 -9.64 -9.83
N GLY A 127 -5.04 -8.94 -10.37
CA GLY A 127 -4.93 -8.48 -11.76
C GLY A 127 -3.76 -7.55 -11.92
N GLY A 128 -3.49 -6.74 -10.92
CA GLY A 128 -2.34 -5.87 -10.94
C GLY A 128 -1.05 -6.63 -10.99
N LEU A 129 -1.02 -7.82 -10.45
CA LEU A 129 0.19 -8.62 -10.47
C LEU A 129 0.54 -9.10 -11.86
N ARG A 130 -0.41 -9.12 -12.76
CA ARG A 130 -0.13 -9.55 -14.11
C ARG A 130 0.67 -8.53 -14.88
N ASP A 131 0.61 -7.28 -14.46
CA ASP A 131 1.29 -6.21 -15.17
C ASP A 131 2.66 -5.93 -14.64
N THR A 132 3.13 -6.71 -13.75
CA THR A 132 4.44 -6.51 -13.16
C THR A 132 5.34 -7.62 -13.66
N SER A 133 6.46 -7.76 -13.06
CA SER A 133 7.29 -8.87 -13.39
C SER A 133 6.76 -10.16 -12.83
N PHE A 134 5.76 -10.05 -11.96
CA PHE A 134 5.01 -11.19 -11.63
C PHE A 134 4.20 -11.52 -12.80
N GLY A 135 3.95 -10.59 -13.49
CA GLY A 135 3.42 -10.51 -14.61
C GLY A 135 2.46 -11.35 -14.97
N ARG A 136 2.15 -11.47 -15.93
CA ARG A 136 1.48 -12.29 -16.60
C ARG A 136 0.74 -13.17 -15.88
N GLU A 137 0.53 -13.06 -14.88
CA GLU A 137 0.08 -13.95 -14.28
C GLU A 137 -1.22 -14.05 -14.11
N SER A 138 -1.87 -14.09 -15.06
CA SER A 138 -3.22 -14.51 -15.05
C SER A 138 -3.33 -15.76 -14.24
N GLU A 139 -2.30 -16.48 -14.13
CA GLU A 139 -2.41 -17.67 -13.37
C GLU A 139 -2.40 -17.41 -11.90
N LEU A 140 -2.34 -16.23 -11.47
CA LEU A 140 -2.45 -15.93 -10.06
C LEU A 140 -3.91 -15.97 -9.60
N TYR A 141 -4.82 -16.05 -10.49
CA TYR A 141 -6.23 -16.15 -10.12
C TYR A 141 -6.64 -17.58 -9.88
#